data_c249e6743893bb034522ef8774c871f5
#
_entry.id   c249e6743893bb034522ef8774c871f5
#
_cell.length_a   1.000
_cell.length_b   1.000
_cell.length_c   1.000
_cell.angle_alpha   90.00
_cell.angle_beta   90.00
_cell.angle_gamma   90.00
#
_symmetry.space_group_name_H-M   'P 1'
#
loop_
_entity.id
_entity.type
_entity.pdbx_description
1 polymer ?
#
loop_
_entity_poly.entity_id
_entity_poly.type
_entity_poly.pdbx_seq_one_letter_code
_entity_poly.pdbx_strand_id
1 'polypeptide(L)'
;MKILVAYDQKLVADCISSYLIHHKHIQIVGMVNNQNNTFITINELRPDLIILEFMLWSAKNFEYISKLKLQFPNVKLLVISELISHELMEMIMPLINGYVVKTCSAEKVIEAIHEIVNSGKYLCPKAVDKFFSCSKHDQSESTLTYREKQVLSTWVTEETHNGIANSLHISKSTVRTHLKNIREKLGIVNHLQMMIYACKYNLLGNQHKPICPNCRFSVSTS
;
A
#
# COMPACT_ATOMS: atom_id res chain seq x y z
N MET A 1 22.78 12.34 6.75
CA MET A 1 21.32 12.12 6.56
C MET A 1 20.78 11.29 7.71
N LYS A 2 19.75 11.77 8.37
CA LYS A 2 19.11 11.10 9.51
C LYS A 2 18.03 10.13 9.01
N ILE A 3 18.11 8.86 9.41
CA ILE A 3 17.18 7.81 9.02
C ILE A 3 16.50 7.24 10.25
N LEU A 4 15.16 7.17 10.21
CA LEU A 4 14.34 6.44 11.15
C LEU A 4 13.95 5.09 10.53
N VAL A 5 14.06 3.99 11.26
CA VAL A 5 13.63 2.66 10.82
C VAL A 5 12.36 2.27 11.57
N ALA A 6 11.25 2.17 10.86
CA ALA A 6 9.99 1.67 11.37
C ALA A 6 9.75 0.25 10.83
N TYR A 7 9.49 -0.71 11.72
CA TYR A 7 9.53 -2.13 11.38
C TYR A 7 8.43 -2.95 12.08
N ASP A 8 8.05 -4.05 11.43
CA ASP A 8 7.25 -5.12 12.03
C ASP A 8 8.15 -6.29 12.48
N GLN A 9 9.21 -6.58 11.72
CA GLN A 9 10.13 -7.68 11.96
C GLN A 9 11.49 -7.18 12.44
N LYS A 10 11.77 -7.36 13.73
CA LYS A 10 13.00 -6.88 14.35
C LYS A 10 14.27 -7.39 13.65
N LEU A 11 14.30 -8.66 13.23
CA LEU A 11 15.44 -9.24 12.52
C LEU A 11 15.77 -8.49 11.23
N VAL A 12 14.76 -8.12 10.45
CA VAL A 12 14.95 -7.36 9.21
C VAL A 12 15.48 -5.96 9.50
N ALA A 13 14.93 -5.30 10.52
CA ALA A 13 15.38 -3.98 10.94
C ALA A 13 16.82 -4.00 11.46
N ASP A 14 17.20 -5.01 12.25
CA ASP A 14 18.57 -5.19 12.74
C ASP A 14 19.56 -5.43 11.58
N CYS A 15 19.17 -6.27 10.58
CA CYS A 15 19.99 -6.48 9.37
C CYS A 15 20.18 -5.18 8.59
N ILE A 16 19.09 -4.44 8.32
CA ILE A 16 19.18 -3.14 7.62
C ILE A 16 20.08 -2.18 8.38
N SER A 17 19.88 -2.06 9.68
CA SER A 17 20.64 -1.13 10.53
C SER A 17 22.14 -1.50 10.58
N SER A 18 22.46 -2.78 10.72
CA SER A 18 23.85 -3.26 10.72
C SER A 18 24.56 -2.98 9.41
N TYR A 19 23.83 -3.02 8.30
CA TYR A 19 24.37 -2.70 6.99
C TYR A 19 24.58 -1.19 6.81
N LEU A 20 23.61 -0.37 7.24
CA LEU A 20 23.64 1.08 7.10
C LEU A 20 24.71 1.76 7.95
N ILE A 21 25.08 1.21 9.12
CA ILE A 21 26.07 1.81 10.03
C ILE A 21 27.47 1.96 9.42
N HIS A 22 27.77 1.16 8.39
CA HIS A 22 29.06 1.25 7.69
C HIS A 22 29.15 2.43 6.71
N HIS A 23 28.04 3.15 6.47
CA HIS A 23 27.97 4.28 5.55
C HIS A 23 28.06 5.61 6.30
N LYS A 24 29.21 6.27 6.26
CA LYS A 24 29.55 7.49 7.05
C LYS A 24 28.55 8.66 6.91
N HIS A 25 27.79 8.72 5.81
CA HIS A 25 26.83 9.79 5.55
C HIS A 25 25.43 9.46 6.04
N ILE A 26 25.21 8.26 6.59
CA ILE A 26 23.93 7.78 7.10
C ILE A 26 24.02 7.69 8.63
N GLN A 27 23.05 8.27 9.29
CA GLN A 27 22.87 8.18 10.73
C GLN A 27 21.49 7.61 11.04
N ILE A 28 21.43 6.42 11.62
CA ILE A 28 20.18 5.89 12.16
C ILE A 28 19.90 6.61 13.47
N VAL A 29 18.84 7.42 13.48
CA VAL A 29 18.46 8.24 14.64
C VAL A 29 17.47 7.53 15.57
N GLY A 30 16.79 6.47 15.10
CA GLY A 30 15.89 5.68 15.93
C GLY A 30 15.37 4.44 15.19
N MET A 31 14.81 3.53 15.97
CA MET A 31 14.14 2.33 15.50
C MET A 31 12.80 2.20 16.25
N VAL A 32 11.71 2.02 15.54
CA VAL A 32 10.36 1.95 16.11
C VAL A 32 9.57 0.78 15.52
N ASN A 33 8.82 0.09 16.36
CA ASN A 33 7.99 -1.05 15.96
C ASN A 33 6.48 -0.82 16.15
N ASN A 34 6.09 0.44 16.36
CA ASN A 34 4.72 0.82 16.63
C ASN A 34 4.37 2.09 15.85
N GLN A 35 3.23 2.07 15.17
CA GLN A 35 2.77 3.19 14.35
C GLN A 35 2.62 4.49 15.16
N ASN A 36 2.06 4.42 16.38
CA ASN A 36 1.89 5.61 17.22
C ASN A 36 3.24 6.21 17.63
N ASN A 37 4.20 5.37 18.01
CA ASN A 37 5.53 5.80 18.37
C ASN A 37 6.27 6.43 17.19
N THR A 38 5.99 5.99 15.95
CA THR A 38 6.61 6.57 14.76
C THR A 38 6.29 8.06 14.63
N PHE A 39 5.04 8.47 14.82
CA PHE A 39 4.65 9.89 14.73
C PHE A 39 5.34 10.75 15.79
N ILE A 40 5.43 10.26 17.03
CA ILE A 40 6.12 10.92 18.13
C ILE A 40 7.61 11.07 17.80
N THR A 41 8.25 9.97 17.38
CA THR A 41 9.67 9.93 17.10
C THR A 41 10.06 10.81 15.90
N ILE A 42 9.20 10.92 14.87
CA ILE A 42 9.43 11.84 13.75
C ILE A 42 9.48 13.29 14.23
N ASN A 43 8.55 13.68 15.10
CA ASN A 43 8.50 15.04 15.64
C ASN A 43 9.74 15.38 16.48
N GLU A 44 10.23 14.42 17.27
CA GLU A 44 11.38 14.58 18.16
C GLU A 44 12.71 14.58 17.39
N LEU A 45 12.91 13.59 16.54
CA LEU A 45 14.21 13.33 15.89
C LEU A 45 14.36 13.99 14.52
N ARG A 46 13.25 14.38 13.90
CA ARG A 46 13.19 15.03 12.59
C ARG A 46 14.07 14.31 11.55
N PRO A 47 13.75 13.06 11.20
CA PRO A 47 14.48 12.32 10.20
C PRO A 47 14.28 12.90 8.80
N ASP A 48 15.31 12.75 7.95
CA ASP A 48 15.24 13.13 6.53
C ASP A 48 14.50 12.04 5.73
N LEU A 49 14.66 10.78 6.15
CA LEU A 49 14.09 9.60 5.51
C LEU A 49 13.62 8.60 6.55
N ILE A 50 12.48 7.97 6.26
CA ILE A 50 11.96 6.85 7.04
C ILE A 50 12.02 5.60 6.18
N ILE A 51 12.64 4.55 6.69
CA ILE A 51 12.52 3.20 6.15
C ILE A 51 11.32 2.55 6.82
N LEU A 52 10.32 2.19 6.04
CA LEU A 52 9.12 1.49 6.50
C LEU A 52 9.23 0.02 6.10
N GLU A 53 9.57 -0.84 7.06
CA GLU A 53 9.59 -2.28 6.88
C GLU A 53 8.33 -2.87 7.48
N PHE A 54 7.38 -3.29 6.66
CA PHE A 54 6.19 -4.01 7.09
C PHE A 54 5.45 -4.68 5.94
N MET A 55 4.43 -5.47 6.28
CA MET A 55 3.54 -6.06 5.29
C MET A 55 2.48 -5.03 4.86
N LEU A 56 2.58 -4.56 3.62
CA LEU A 56 1.65 -3.59 3.02
C LEU A 56 0.23 -4.14 2.77
N TRP A 57 -0.03 -5.38 3.17
CA TRP A 57 -1.26 -6.10 2.85
C TRP A 57 -2.48 -5.68 3.67
N SER A 58 -2.36 -4.78 4.64
CA SER A 58 -3.49 -4.33 5.44
C SER A 58 -3.94 -2.92 5.05
N ALA A 59 -5.26 -2.70 5.08
CA ALA A 59 -5.84 -1.36 4.91
C ALA A 59 -5.25 -0.35 5.92
N LYS A 60 -4.93 -0.82 7.14
CA LYS A 60 -4.31 -0.01 8.19
C LYS A 60 -2.94 0.53 7.79
N ASN A 61 -2.13 -0.26 7.07
CA ASN A 61 -0.79 0.18 6.66
C ASN A 61 -0.85 1.20 5.53
N PHE A 62 -1.82 1.08 4.61
CA PHE A 62 -2.05 2.11 3.59
C PHE A 62 -2.50 3.43 4.24
N GLU A 63 -3.48 3.37 5.14
CA GLU A 63 -3.94 4.55 5.90
C GLU A 63 -2.79 5.18 6.69
N TYR A 64 -1.92 4.36 7.27
CA TYR A 64 -0.75 4.80 8.00
C TYR A 64 0.23 5.57 7.11
N ILE A 65 0.59 5.05 5.93
CA ILE A 65 1.46 5.74 4.96
C ILE A 65 0.82 7.07 4.52
N SER A 66 -0.49 7.07 4.26
CA SER A 66 -1.23 8.27 3.87
C SER A 66 -1.20 9.33 4.96
N LYS A 67 -1.42 8.95 6.23
CA LYS A 67 -1.32 9.85 7.39
C LYS A 67 0.09 10.39 7.57
N LEU A 68 1.11 9.52 7.46
CA LEU A 68 2.51 9.95 7.53
C LEU A 68 2.82 11.02 6.47
N LYS A 69 2.41 10.79 5.23
CA LYS A 69 2.70 11.73 4.15
C LYS A 69 1.91 13.05 4.28
N LEU A 70 0.69 12.98 4.79
CA LEU A 70 -0.11 14.17 5.07
C LEU A 70 0.50 15.03 6.18
N GLN A 71 0.95 14.39 7.27
CA GLN A 71 1.48 15.10 8.45
C GLN A 71 2.94 15.53 8.26
N PHE A 72 3.73 14.76 7.50
CA PHE A 72 5.14 15.00 7.26
C PHE A 72 5.46 15.00 5.76
N PRO A 73 4.98 15.97 4.97
CA PRO A 73 5.10 15.98 3.51
C PRO A 73 6.55 15.99 3.01
N ASN A 74 7.45 16.58 3.78
CA ASN A 74 8.86 16.73 3.41
C ASN A 74 9.72 15.49 3.74
N VAL A 75 9.24 14.61 4.62
CA VAL A 75 9.97 13.40 5.01
C VAL A 75 9.89 12.39 3.86
N LYS A 76 11.04 11.86 3.46
CA LYS A 76 11.13 10.86 2.41
C LYS A 76 10.77 9.47 2.97
N LEU A 77 9.99 8.69 2.21
CA LEU A 77 9.55 7.36 2.61
C LEU A 77 10.13 6.30 1.69
N LEU A 78 10.93 5.39 2.23
CA LEU A 78 11.40 4.17 1.57
C LEU A 78 10.66 2.97 2.16
N VAL A 79 9.89 2.28 1.35
CA VAL A 79 9.15 1.09 1.77
C VAL A 79 9.94 -0.16 1.42
N ILE A 80 10.04 -1.07 2.38
CA ILE A 80 10.63 -2.42 2.22
C ILE A 80 9.56 -3.44 2.57
N SER A 81 9.11 -4.21 1.59
CA SER A 81 8.07 -5.23 1.81
C SER A 81 8.19 -6.41 0.85
N GLU A 82 7.29 -7.38 0.99
CA GLU A 82 7.10 -8.38 -0.06
C GLU A 82 6.62 -7.73 -1.35
N LEU A 83 6.76 -8.47 -2.47
CA LEU A 83 6.27 -8.01 -3.76
C LEU A 83 4.74 -7.85 -3.73
N ILE A 84 4.26 -6.67 -4.06
CA ILE A 84 2.84 -6.33 -4.05
C ILE A 84 2.23 -6.36 -5.46
N SER A 85 0.89 -6.34 -5.55
CA SER A 85 0.19 -6.28 -6.83
C SER A 85 0.41 -4.94 -7.53
N HIS A 86 0.16 -4.91 -8.84
CA HIS A 86 0.28 -3.69 -9.64
C HIS A 86 -0.64 -2.58 -9.12
N GLU A 87 -1.89 -2.89 -8.79
CA GLU A 87 -2.87 -1.93 -8.31
C GLU A 87 -2.44 -1.30 -6.98
N LEU A 88 -1.91 -2.12 -6.09
CA LEU A 88 -1.42 -1.63 -4.80
C LEU A 88 -0.18 -0.74 -4.99
N MET A 89 0.70 -1.11 -5.93
CA MET A 89 1.86 -0.30 -6.30
C MET A 89 1.43 1.06 -6.85
N GLU A 90 0.46 1.11 -7.79
CA GLU A 90 -0.08 2.36 -8.32
C GLU A 90 -0.60 3.30 -7.21
N MET A 91 -1.25 2.73 -6.19
CA MET A 91 -1.79 3.52 -5.09
C MET A 91 -0.74 4.09 -4.15
N ILE A 92 0.31 3.33 -3.85
CA ILE A 92 1.33 3.79 -2.88
C ILE A 92 2.41 4.66 -3.52
N MET A 93 2.65 4.51 -4.83
CA MET A 93 3.70 5.25 -5.55
C MET A 93 3.64 6.78 -5.39
N PRO A 94 2.47 7.44 -5.41
CA PRO A 94 2.39 8.88 -5.14
C PRO A 94 2.80 9.26 -3.72
N LEU A 95 2.67 8.35 -2.77
CA LEU A 95 2.88 8.60 -1.34
C LEU A 95 4.31 8.33 -0.89
N ILE A 96 5.06 7.49 -1.61
CA ILE A 96 6.40 7.04 -1.22
C ILE A 96 7.49 7.59 -2.15
N ASN A 97 8.71 7.61 -1.67
CA ASN A 97 9.88 8.01 -2.44
C ASN A 97 10.66 6.81 -2.97
N GLY A 98 10.56 5.65 -2.32
CA GLY A 98 11.22 4.45 -2.79
C GLY A 98 10.51 3.17 -2.38
N TYR A 99 10.75 2.11 -3.16
CA TYR A 99 10.25 0.78 -2.89
C TYR A 99 11.31 -0.29 -3.18
N VAL A 100 11.58 -1.12 -2.20
CA VAL A 100 12.50 -2.26 -2.29
C VAL A 100 11.79 -3.53 -1.85
N VAL A 101 11.90 -4.58 -2.65
CA VAL A 101 11.34 -5.89 -2.31
C VAL A 101 12.28 -6.59 -1.32
N LYS A 102 11.75 -7.20 -0.25
CA LYS A 102 12.52 -7.91 0.80
C LYS A 102 13.49 -8.97 0.27
N THR A 103 13.21 -9.53 -0.90
CA THR A 103 14.10 -10.51 -1.56
C THR A 103 15.24 -9.87 -2.34
N CYS A 104 15.35 -8.54 -2.36
CA CYS A 104 16.52 -7.84 -2.88
C CYS A 104 17.66 -7.88 -1.86
N SER A 105 18.89 -7.68 -2.36
CA SER A 105 20.07 -7.60 -1.49
C SER A 105 20.10 -6.27 -0.70
N ALA A 106 20.89 -6.24 0.38
CA ALA A 106 21.01 -5.05 1.21
C ALA A 106 21.61 -3.85 0.45
N GLU A 107 22.46 -4.09 -0.57
CA GLU A 107 23.00 -3.06 -1.45
C GLU A 107 21.89 -2.26 -2.14
N LYS A 108 20.75 -2.90 -2.47
CA LYS A 108 19.61 -2.21 -3.09
C LYS A 108 18.93 -1.22 -2.16
N VAL A 109 19.05 -1.41 -0.85
CA VAL A 109 18.57 -0.43 0.15
C VAL A 109 19.48 0.82 0.12
N ILE A 110 20.80 0.64 0.05
CA ILE A 110 21.74 1.75 -0.06
C ILE A 110 21.55 2.52 -1.37
N GLU A 111 21.45 1.79 -2.48
CA GLU A 111 21.17 2.36 -3.80
C GLU A 111 19.88 3.19 -3.76
N ALA A 112 18.81 2.64 -3.16
CA ALA A 112 17.53 3.33 -2.99
C ALA A 112 17.68 4.63 -2.19
N ILE A 113 18.43 4.60 -1.08
CA ILE A 113 18.67 5.78 -0.26
C ILE A 113 19.38 6.87 -1.06
N HIS A 114 20.44 6.52 -1.80
CA HIS A 114 21.18 7.46 -2.64
C HIS A 114 20.32 8.04 -3.76
N GLU A 115 19.58 7.21 -4.46
CA GLU A 115 18.70 7.66 -5.55
C GLU A 115 17.55 8.54 -5.04
N ILE A 116 16.95 8.21 -3.89
CA ILE A 116 15.92 9.04 -3.27
C ILE A 116 16.46 10.43 -2.92
N VAL A 117 17.73 10.53 -2.52
CA VAL A 117 18.36 11.83 -2.25
C VAL A 117 18.57 12.62 -3.52
N ASN A 118 19.08 12.00 -4.59
CA ASN A 118 19.50 12.63 -5.83
C ASN A 118 18.33 12.92 -6.77
N SER A 119 17.48 11.91 -7.02
CA SER A 119 16.39 11.97 -8.01
C SER A 119 14.99 12.06 -7.41
N GLY A 120 14.87 11.85 -6.09
CA GLY A 120 13.60 11.90 -5.36
C GLY A 120 12.78 10.61 -5.41
N LYS A 121 13.10 9.65 -6.29
CA LYS A 121 12.33 8.41 -6.49
C LYS A 121 13.24 7.20 -6.76
N TYR A 122 12.83 6.01 -6.28
CA TYR A 122 13.50 4.74 -6.56
C TYR A 122 12.53 3.57 -6.57
N LEU A 123 12.70 2.67 -7.52
CA LEU A 123 12.08 1.34 -7.55
C LEU A 123 13.17 0.29 -7.78
N CYS A 124 13.22 -0.74 -6.95
CA CYS A 124 14.16 -1.83 -7.22
C CYS A 124 13.77 -2.59 -8.50
N PRO A 125 14.73 -3.21 -9.21
CA PRO A 125 14.48 -3.88 -10.49
C PRO A 125 13.31 -4.88 -10.45
N LYS A 126 13.21 -5.69 -9.41
CA LYS A 126 12.09 -6.65 -9.23
C LYS A 126 10.73 -5.97 -9.16
N ALA A 127 10.65 -4.78 -8.54
CA ALA A 127 9.42 -4.00 -8.50
C ALA A 127 9.11 -3.38 -9.86
N VAL A 128 10.12 -2.90 -10.57
CA VAL A 128 10.00 -2.37 -11.95
C VAL A 128 9.48 -3.46 -12.89
N ASP A 129 10.09 -4.63 -12.89
CA ASP A 129 9.68 -5.76 -13.72
C ASP A 129 8.21 -6.12 -13.47
N LYS A 130 7.80 -6.21 -12.21
CA LYS A 130 6.41 -6.52 -11.86
C LYS A 130 5.46 -5.41 -12.26
N PHE A 131 5.83 -4.15 -12.05
CA PHE A 131 5.00 -3.00 -12.37
C PHE A 131 4.76 -2.88 -13.88
N PHE A 132 5.80 -3.03 -14.69
CA PHE A 132 5.70 -2.89 -16.15
C PHE A 132 5.21 -4.15 -16.86
N SER A 133 5.42 -5.36 -16.31
CA SER A 133 4.90 -6.59 -16.92
C SER A 133 3.36 -6.67 -16.87
N CYS A 134 2.73 -6.07 -15.86
CA CYS A 134 1.26 -6.01 -15.77
C CYS A 134 0.62 -4.98 -16.71
N SER A 135 1.37 -3.97 -17.20
CA SER A 135 0.83 -2.93 -18.09
C SER A 135 0.36 -3.46 -19.45
N LYS A 136 0.69 -4.69 -19.82
CA LYS A 136 0.28 -5.32 -21.08
C LYS A 136 -1.01 -6.14 -21.01
N HIS A 137 -1.61 -6.31 -19.82
CA HIS A 137 -2.76 -7.23 -19.67
C HIS A 137 -4.06 -6.59 -19.17
N ASP A 138 -4.12 -5.30 -18.86
CA ASP A 138 -5.29 -4.68 -18.24
C ASP A 138 -6.12 -3.77 -19.17
N GLN A 139 -6.34 -4.18 -20.42
CA GLN A 139 -7.49 -3.74 -21.20
C GLN A 139 -8.58 -4.83 -21.29
N SER A 140 -8.62 -5.78 -20.37
CA SER A 140 -9.77 -6.67 -20.28
C SER A 140 -10.87 -5.94 -19.50
N GLU A 141 -11.96 -5.64 -20.19
CA GLU A 141 -13.27 -5.33 -19.61
C GLU A 141 -13.48 -6.17 -18.34
N SER A 142 -13.98 -5.55 -17.26
CA SER A 142 -14.17 -6.22 -15.97
C SER A 142 -14.84 -7.59 -16.18
N THR A 143 -14.10 -8.65 -15.89
CA THR A 143 -14.58 -10.04 -16.00
C THR A 143 -15.71 -10.37 -15.04
N LEU A 144 -16.06 -9.41 -14.16
CA LEU A 144 -17.15 -9.56 -13.19
C LEU A 144 -18.51 -9.39 -13.84
N THR A 145 -19.40 -10.34 -13.56
CA THR A 145 -20.82 -10.24 -13.92
C THR A 145 -21.47 -9.06 -13.19
N TYR A 146 -22.61 -8.61 -13.69
CA TYR A 146 -23.40 -7.55 -13.03
C TYR A 146 -23.68 -7.88 -11.55
N ARG A 147 -24.00 -9.14 -11.24
CA ARG A 147 -24.29 -9.58 -9.87
C ARG A 147 -23.04 -9.57 -8.98
N GLU A 148 -21.90 -9.95 -9.51
CA GLU A 148 -20.62 -9.85 -8.79
C GLU A 148 -20.22 -8.40 -8.52
N LYS A 149 -20.46 -7.49 -9.46
CA LYS A 149 -20.27 -6.04 -9.25
C LYS A 149 -21.16 -5.51 -8.12
N GLN A 150 -22.45 -5.91 -8.09
CA GLN A 150 -23.37 -5.55 -7.00
C GLN A 150 -22.88 -6.09 -5.64
N VAL A 151 -22.47 -7.36 -5.58
CA VAL A 151 -21.95 -7.95 -4.36
C VAL A 151 -20.68 -7.23 -3.90
N LEU A 152 -19.79 -6.90 -4.82
CA LEU A 152 -18.53 -6.20 -4.50
C LEU A 152 -18.79 -4.77 -4.00
N SER A 153 -19.70 -4.01 -4.63
CA SER A 153 -20.04 -2.66 -4.18
C SER A 153 -20.69 -2.65 -2.80
N THR A 154 -21.64 -3.58 -2.56
CA THR A 154 -22.29 -3.70 -1.25
C THR A 154 -21.29 -4.18 -0.18
N TRP A 155 -20.35 -5.06 -0.54
CA TRP A 155 -19.34 -5.56 0.38
C TRP A 155 -18.41 -4.45 0.90
N VAL A 156 -18.16 -3.40 0.15
CA VAL A 156 -17.34 -2.27 0.61
C VAL A 156 -18.08 -1.41 1.64
N THR A 157 -19.41 -1.39 1.60
CA THR A 157 -20.25 -0.59 2.49
C THR A 157 -20.72 -1.35 3.72
N GLU A 158 -20.86 -2.66 3.60
CA GLU A 158 -21.38 -3.55 4.63
C GLU A 158 -20.23 -4.34 5.28
N GLU A 159 -20.09 -4.24 6.60
CA GLU A 159 -19.02 -4.91 7.34
C GLU A 159 -19.21 -6.44 7.46
N THR A 160 -20.43 -6.94 7.24
CA THR A 160 -20.76 -8.36 7.46
C THR A 160 -21.43 -9.04 6.27
N HIS A 161 -21.18 -10.35 6.12
CA HIS A 161 -21.86 -11.15 5.10
C HIS A 161 -23.40 -11.17 5.29
N ASN A 162 -23.90 -10.97 6.52
CA ASN A 162 -25.33 -10.87 6.79
C ASN A 162 -25.89 -9.54 6.27
N GLY A 163 -25.17 -8.42 6.46
CA GLY A 163 -25.57 -7.12 5.91
C GLY A 163 -25.68 -7.19 4.39
N ILE A 164 -24.67 -7.73 3.70
CA ILE A 164 -24.70 -7.92 2.24
C ILE A 164 -25.88 -8.81 1.81
N ALA A 165 -26.09 -9.92 2.52
CA ALA A 165 -27.19 -10.85 2.21
C ALA A 165 -28.56 -10.18 2.30
N ASN A 166 -28.77 -9.38 3.35
CA ASN A 166 -30.01 -8.61 3.53
C ASN A 166 -30.18 -7.51 2.49
N SER A 167 -29.13 -6.71 2.24
CA SER A 167 -29.17 -5.61 1.27
C SER A 167 -29.42 -6.09 -0.16
N LEU A 168 -28.95 -7.28 -0.51
CA LEU A 168 -29.10 -7.85 -1.86
C LEU A 168 -30.20 -8.91 -1.99
N HIS A 169 -30.93 -9.19 -0.92
CA HIS A 169 -32.00 -10.21 -0.84
C HIS A 169 -31.53 -11.60 -1.33
N ILE A 170 -30.36 -12.05 -0.86
CA ILE A 170 -29.77 -13.37 -1.17
C ILE A 170 -29.32 -14.08 0.09
N SER A 171 -29.06 -15.39 -0.02
CA SER A 171 -28.56 -16.15 1.12
C SER A 171 -27.09 -15.78 1.45
N LYS A 172 -26.71 -15.95 2.72
CA LYS A 172 -25.33 -15.80 3.18
C LYS A 172 -24.34 -16.73 2.45
N SER A 173 -24.82 -17.94 2.08
CA SER A 173 -24.01 -18.89 1.28
C SER A 173 -23.78 -18.36 -0.12
N THR A 174 -24.79 -17.73 -0.74
CA THR A 174 -24.67 -17.10 -2.07
C THR A 174 -23.67 -15.94 -2.04
N VAL A 175 -23.68 -15.10 -0.99
CA VAL A 175 -22.66 -14.03 -0.81
C VAL A 175 -21.27 -14.60 -0.77
N ARG A 176 -21.03 -15.68 0.02
CA ARG A 176 -19.72 -16.34 0.10
C ARG A 176 -19.26 -16.87 -1.25
N THR A 177 -20.17 -17.48 -2.01
CA THR A 177 -19.86 -18.00 -3.35
C THR A 177 -19.47 -16.87 -4.30
N HIS A 178 -20.23 -15.76 -4.34
CA HIS A 178 -19.87 -14.62 -5.17
C HIS A 178 -18.53 -14.00 -4.77
N LEU A 179 -18.25 -13.81 -3.47
CA LEU A 179 -16.98 -13.27 -3.00
C LEU A 179 -15.78 -14.20 -3.33
N LYS A 180 -15.99 -15.52 -3.29
CA LYS A 180 -15.00 -16.49 -3.73
C LYS A 180 -14.72 -16.34 -5.23
N ASN A 181 -15.78 -16.35 -6.05
CA ASN A 181 -15.66 -16.22 -7.51
C ASN A 181 -14.99 -14.88 -7.92
N ILE A 182 -15.35 -13.78 -7.25
CA ILE A 182 -14.72 -12.47 -7.47
C ILE A 182 -13.21 -12.56 -7.20
N ARG A 183 -12.80 -13.14 -6.08
CA ARG A 183 -11.38 -13.30 -5.74
C ARG A 183 -10.63 -14.13 -6.78
N GLU A 184 -11.22 -15.24 -7.20
CA GLU A 184 -10.63 -16.14 -8.20
C GLU A 184 -10.52 -15.46 -9.57
N LYS A 185 -11.56 -14.76 -10.02
CA LYS A 185 -11.58 -14.05 -11.31
C LYS A 185 -10.59 -12.88 -11.37
N LEU A 186 -10.43 -12.17 -10.25
CA LEU A 186 -9.57 -10.99 -10.17
C LEU A 186 -8.15 -11.31 -9.68
N GLY A 187 -7.87 -12.55 -9.28
CA GLY A 187 -6.59 -12.92 -8.66
C GLY A 187 -6.35 -12.23 -7.32
N ILE A 188 -7.42 -11.83 -6.61
CA ILE A 188 -7.37 -11.04 -5.38
C ILE A 188 -7.30 -11.96 -4.16
N VAL A 189 -6.29 -11.75 -3.32
CA VAL A 189 -6.07 -12.59 -2.13
C VAL A 189 -6.50 -11.94 -0.82
N ASN A 190 -6.73 -10.63 -0.78
CA ASN A 190 -7.05 -9.93 0.46
C ASN A 190 -8.12 -8.83 0.29
N HIS A 191 -8.61 -8.36 1.45
CA HIS A 191 -9.65 -7.34 1.57
C HIS A 191 -9.25 -6.01 0.89
N LEU A 192 -8.02 -5.57 1.07
CA LEU A 192 -7.54 -4.30 0.54
C LEU A 192 -7.54 -4.28 -0.99
N GLN A 193 -7.09 -5.36 -1.63
CA GLN A 193 -7.12 -5.47 -3.09
C GLN A 193 -8.55 -5.42 -3.65
N MET A 194 -9.52 -6.01 -2.95
CA MET A 194 -10.94 -5.90 -3.32
C MET A 194 -11.45 -4.46 -3.23
N MET A 195 -11.11 -3.74 -2.17
CA MET A 195 -11.47 -2.32 -2.01
C MET A 195 -10.85 -1.46 -3.11
N ILE A 196 -9.57 -1.66 -3.40
CA ILE A 196 -8.85 -0.96 -4.48
C ILE A 196 -9.54 -1.18 -5.82
N TYR A 197 -9.87 -2.43 -6.14
CA TYR A 197 -10.58 -2.76 -7.37
C TYR A 197 -11.92 -2.03 -7.44
N ALA A 198 -12.72 -2.07 -6.36
CA ALA A 198 -14.01 -1.39 -6.32
C ALA A 198 -13.88 0.14 -6.52
N CYS A 199 -12.86 0.77 -5.95
CA CYS A 199 -12.55 2.18 -6.17
C CYS A 199 -12.12 2.46 -7.61
N LYS A 200 -11.18 1.68 -8.16
CA LYS A 200 -10.62 1.86 -9.51
C LYS A 200 -11.72 1.81 -10.59
N TYR A 201 -12.67 0.91 -10.43
CA TYR A 201 -13.77 0.73 -11.38
C TYR A 201 -15.07 1.46 -11.00
N ASN A 202 -14.97 2.43 -10.08
CA ASN A 202 -16.10 3.28 -9.63
C ASN A 202 -17.34 2.48 -9.20
N LEU A 203 -17.15 1.36 -8.56
CA LEU A 203 -18.23 0.49 -8.10
C LEU A 203 -18.90 0.98 -6.81
N LEU A 204 -18.37 2.03 -6.18
CA LEU A 204 -18.82 2.55 -4.88
C LEU A 204 -19.97 3.55 -4.99
N GLY A 205 -20.31 4.01 -6.20
CA GLY A 205 -21.33 5.05 -6.41
C GLY A 205 -20.94 6.41 -5.79
N ASN A 206 -21.73 7.45 -6.11
CA ASN A 206 -21.42 8.85 -5.72
C ASN A 206 -21.61 9.17 -4.21
N GLN A 207 -21.98 8.19 -3.37
CA GLN A 207 -22.29 8.43 -1.96
C GLN A 207 -21.15 8.19 -0.98
N HIS A 208 -20.01 7.68 -1.45
CA HIS A 208 -18.89 7.38 -0.57
C HIS A 208 -17.74 8.35 -0.77
N LYS A 209 -17.32 8.99 0.33
CA LYS A 209 -16.06 9.75 0.36
C LYS A 209 -14.93 8.84 -0.10
N PRO A 210 -14.06 9.29 -1.00
CA PRO A 210 -12.94 8.49 -1.46
C PRO A 210 -12.10 8.07 -0.25
N ILE A 211 -11.80 6.78 -0.16
CA ILE A 211 -10.96 6.19 0.90
C ILE A 211 -9.54 6.79 0.84
N CYS A 212 -9.17 7.34 -0.30
CA CYS A 212 -7.89 7.99 -0.55
C CYS A 212 -8.10 9.48 -0.85
N PRO A 213 -7.48 10.41 -0.08
CA PRO A 213 -7.58 11.86 -0.31
C PRO A 213 -7.06 12.30 -1.69
N ASN A 214 -6.21 11.49 -2.33
CA ASN A 214 -5.64 11.73 -3.65
C ASN A 214 -6.24 10.84 -4.74
N CYS A 215 -7.37 10.21 -4.48
CA CYS A 215 -8.05 9.43 -5.49
C CYS A 215 -8.47 10.35 -6.65
N ARG A 216 -7.92 10.15 -7.86
CA ARG A 216 -8.30 10.87 -9.09
C ARG A 216 -9.77 10.68 -9.47
N PHE A 217 -10.50 9.87 -8.72
CA PHE A 217 -11.92 9.59 -8.86
C PHE A 217 -12.81 10.44 -7.96
N SER A 218 -12.30 11.50 -7.32
CA SER A 218 -13.15 12.51 -6.74
C SER A 218 -13.87 13.22 -7.88
N VAL A 219 -15.12 12.84 -8.11
CA VAL A 219 -16.04 13.59 -8.97
C VAL A 219 -16.14 14.96 -8.38
N SER A 220 -15.63 15.97 -9.08
CA SER A 220 -15.92 17.37 -8.81
C SER A 220 -17.43 17.55 -8.86
N THR A 221 -18.04 17.71 -7.70
CA THR A 221 -19.39 18.25 -7.60
C THR A 221 -19.35 19.69 -8.07
N SER A 222 -19.79 19.89 -9.31
CA SER A 222 -20.25 21.18 -9.81
C SER A 222 -21.57 21.53 -9.16
#